data_5901c4379b742e30a65ae365e97aac66
#
_entry.id   5901c4379b742e30a65ae365e97aac66
#
_cell.length_a   1.000
_cell.length_b   1.000
_cell.length_c   1.000
_cell.angle_alpha   90.00
_cell.angle_beta   90.00
_cell.angle_gamma   90.00
#
_symmetry.space_group_name_H-M   'P 1'
#
loop_
_entity.id
_entity.type
_entity.pdbx_description
1 polymer ?
#
loop_
_entity_poly.entity_id
_entity_poly.type
_entity_poly.pdbx_seq_one_letter_code
_entity_poly.pdbx_strand_id
1 'polypeptide(L)'
;IDPNDFPLIAADLAYVRGMAHRQLGEEDKAQIALSKATLNGALIPAAQQALADPTLQLVVTDEETINSRTNRWDVSTERSSEEREEAENDDRRSELLAEGRALLDKQVGLAEVKRAVAELADQIEVRALRLAHGLPVNNQTNHMLLVGPPGTGKTTTAEALGKIYGGLGIVRHPEIIEVKRADFCGEHIGSSGPKTNELIDRSLGRILFMDEFYSLVERHHDGRPDMIGMEAVNQLLVALEVHRFDFCFIGAGYEKEVDEFLTVNPGLAGRFNRKLR
;
A
#
# COMPACT_ATOMS: atom_id res chain seq x y z
N ILE A 1 -18.74 40.44 -26.53
CA ILE A 1 -19.48 39.58 -27.48
C ILE A 1 -20.94 39.69 -27.09
N ASP A 2 -21.80 40.22 -27.97
CA ASP A 2 -23.23 40.27 -27.74
C ASP A 2 -23.82 38.84 -27.88
N PRO A 3 -24.51 38.30 -26.86
CA PRO A 3 -25.12 36.98 -26.94
C PRO A 3 -26.09 36.81 -28.09
N ASN A 4 -26.66 37.91 -28.58
CA ASN A 4 -27.60 37.92 -29.71
C ASN A 4 -26.94 37.61 -31.07
N ASP A 5 -25.62 37.80 -31.19
CA ASP A 5 -24.88 37.46 -32.40
C ASP A 5 -24.67 35.93 -32.54
N PHE A 6 -24.88 35.19 -31.45
CA PHE A 6 -24.70 33.74 -31.38
C PHE A 6 -25.88 33.09 -30.64
N PRO A 7 -27.03 32.86 -31.26
CA PRO A 7 -28.24 32.39 -30.60
C PRO A 7 -28.07 31.03 -29.85
N LEU A 8 -27.26 30.13 -30.38
CA LEU A 8 -26.94 28.85 -29.72
C LEU A 8 -26.22 29.07 -28.39
N ILE A 9 -25.20 29.92 -28.41
CA ILE A 9 -24.41 30.24 -27.19
C ILE A 9 -25.30 30.99 -26.18
N ALA A 10 -26.21 31.86 -26.64
CA ALA A 10 -27.14 32.58 -25.77
C ALA A 10 -28.09 31.63 -25.03
N ALA A 11 -28.61 30.62 -25.74
CA ALA A 11 -29.49 29.62 -25.16
C ALA A 11 -28.79 28.75 -24.12
N ASP A 12 -27.58 28.26 -24.44
CA ASP A 12 -26.76 27.46 -23.53
C ASP A 12 -26.32 28.26 -22.31
N LEU A 13 -25.92 29.54 -22.51
CA LEU A 13 -25.55 30.43 -21.39
C LEU A 13 -26.72 30.69 -20.45
N ALA A 14 -27.95 30.90 -21.02
CA ALA A 14 -29.16 31.07 -20.22
C ALA A 14 -29.48 29.79 -19.42
N TYR A 15 -29.30 28.62 -20.00
CA TYR A 15 -29.48 27.33 -19.34
C TYR A 15 -28.48 27.17 -18.18
N VAL A 16 -27.19 27.32 -18.46
CA VAL A 16 -26.14 27.17 -17.42
C VAL A 16 -26.34 28.18 -16.28
N ARG A 17 -26.70 29.41 -16.60
CA ARG A 17 -27.03 30.43 -15.60
C ARG A 17 -28.24 30.05 -14.74
N GLY A 18 -29.28 29.49 -15.36
CA GLY A 18 -30.45 29.02 -14.64
C GLY A 18 -30.12 27.88 -13.68
N MET A 19 -29.35 26.92 -14.16
CA MET A 19 -28.92 25.80 -13.33
C MET A 19 -27.96 26.24 -12.20
N ALA A 20 -27.09 27.22 -12.44
CA ALA A 20 -26.27 27.80 -11.39
C ALA A 20 -27.08 28.51 -10.30
N HIS A 21 -28.12 29.27 -10.67
CA HIS A 21 -29.06 29.88 -9.70
C HIS A 21 -29.76 28.80 -8.86
N ARG A 22 -30.17 27.69 -9.48
CA ARG A 22 -30.77 26.55 -8.77
C ARG A 22 -29.82 25.94 -7.75
N GLN A 23 -28.56 25.74 -8.13
CA GLN A 23 -27.51 25.23 -7.23
C GLN A 23 -27.30 26.15 -6.01
N LEU A 24 -27.50 27.47 -6.18
CA LEU A 24 -27.44 28.47 -5.12
C LEU A 24 -28.73 28.58 -4.29
N GLY A 25 -29.76 27.76 -4.58
CA GLY A 25 -31.06 27.82 -3.90
C GLY A 25 -31.94 29.00 -4.34
N GLU A 26 -31.61 29.72 -5.43
CA GLU A 26 -32.30 30.87 -5.95
C GLU A 26 -33.31 30.46 -7.04
N GLU A 27 -34.32 29.65 -6.70
CA GLU A 27 -35.19 29.00 -7.69
C GLU A 27 -35.97 29.98 -8.57
N ASP A 28 -36.43 31.13 -8.04
CA ASP A 28 -37.10 32.16 -8.83
C ASP A 28 -36.21 32.69 -9.97
N LYS A 29 -34.95 32.95 -9.68
CA LYS A 29 -33.96 33.39 -10.67
C LYS A 29 -33.59 32.26 -11.64
N ALA A 30 -33.57 31.04 -11.17
CA ALA A 30 -33.32 29.86 -11.99
C ALA A 30 -34.41 29.71 -13.06
N GLN A 31 -35.69 29.77 -12.70
CA GLN A 31 -36.81 29.66 -13.64
C GLN A 31 -36.82 30.78 -14.67
N ILE A 32 -36.51 32.02 -14.24
CA ILE A 32 -36.40 33.18 -15.15
C ILE A 32 -35.26 32.97 -16.16
N ALA A 33 -34.12 32.44 -15.74
CA ALA A 33 -33.02 32.21 -16.63
C ALA A 33 -33.27 31.02 -17.57
N LEU A 34 -33.81 29.90 -17.05
CA LEU A 34 -34.16 28.73 -17.86
C LEU A 34 -35.20 29.02 -18.92
N SER A 35 -36.22 29.86 -18.62
CA SER A 35 -37.23 30.26 -19.58
C SER A 35 -36.68 31.10 -20.74
N LYS A 36 -35.47 31.68 -20.60
CA LYS A 36 -34.78 32.42 -21.65
C LYS A 36 -33.87 31.55 -22.50
N ALA A 37 -33.70 30.28 -22.15
CA ALA A 37 -32.85 29.35 -22.90
C ALA A 37 -33.58 28.84 -24.13
N THR A 38 -33.80 29.75 -25.09
CA THR A 38 -34.59 29.49 -26.34
C THR A 38 -33.72 29.58 -27.58
N LEU A 39 -33.95 28.66 -28.51
CA LEU A 39 -33.40 28.66 -29.86
C LEU A 39 -34.54 28.67 -30.86
N ASN A 40 -34.56 29.62 -31.78
CA ASN A 40 -35.61 29.80 -32.76
C ASN A 40 -37.05 29.90 -32.14
N GLY A 41 -37.15 30.51 -30.95
CA GLY A 41 -38.41 30.70 -30.24
C GLY A 41 -38.92 29.49 -29.45
N ALA A 42 -38.21 28.38 -29.44
CA ALA A 42 -38.51 27.20 -28.63
C ALA A 42 -37.43 26.99 -27.56
N LEU A 43 -37.82 26.49 -26.37
CA LEU A 43 -36.89 26.11 -25.32
C LEU A 43 -35.97 24.99 -25.83
N ILE A 44 -34.69 25.08 -25.49
CA ILE A 44 -33.76 23.98 -25.75
C ILE A 44 -34.17 22.76 -24.89
N PRO A 45 -33.94 21.51 -25.33
CA PRO A 45 -34.41 20.31 -24.63
C PRO A 45 -33.93 20.23 -23.17
N ALA A 46 -32.68 20.62 -22.90
CA ALA A 46 -32.13 20.65 -21.57
C ALA A 46 -32.86 21.64 -20.62
N ALA A 47 -33.23 22.82 -21.10
CA ALA A 47 -33.98 23.80 -20.32
C ALA A 47 -35.43 23.35 -20.08
N GLN A 48 -36.04 22.69 -21.09
CA GLN A 48 -37.38 22.12 -20.95
C GLN A 48 -37.40 21.03 -19.87
N GLN A 49 -36.40 20.15 -19.86
CA GLN A 49 -36.26 19.12 -18.85
C GLN A 49 -36.01 19.72 -17.44
N ALA A 50 -35.13 20.71 -17.34
CA ALA A 50 -34.83 21.37 -16.08
C ALA A 50 -36.03 22.14 -15.49
N LEU A 51 -36.91 22.71 -16.33
CA LEU A 51 -38.14 23.35 -15.88
C LEU A 51 -39.21 22.33 -15.46
N ALA A 52 -39.22 21.15 -16.11
CA ALA A 52 -40.16 20.08 -15.78
C ALA A 52 -39.74 19.33 -14.49
N ASP A 53 -38.45 19.26 -14.19
CA ASP A 53 -37.90 18.58 -13.02
C ASP A 53 -37.09 19.56 -12.18
N PRO A 54 -37.65 20.12 -11.10
CA PRO A 54 -36.96 21.02 -10.18
C PRO A 54 -35.87 20.35 -9.39
N THR A 55 -35.79 19.04 -9.34
CA THR A 55 -34.73 18.28 -8.60
C THR A 55 -33.48 18.14 -9.43
N LEU A 56 -33.52 18.42 -10.72
CA LEU A 56 -32.36 18.34 -11.61
C LEU A 56 -31.33 19.40 -11.19
N GLN A 57 -30.15 18.96 -10.89
CA GLN A 57 -29.00 19.81 -10.52
C GLN A 57 -27.84 19.64 -11.52
N LEU A 58 -26.97 20.65 -11.60
CA LEU A 58 -25.71 20.51 -12.35
C LEU A 58 -24.80 19.56 -11.58
N VAL A 59 -24.28 18.58 -12.25
CA VAL A 59 -23.14 17.83 -11.76
C VAL A 59 -21.91 18.71 -11.99
N VAL A 60 -21.39 19.28 -10.89
CA VAL A 60 -20.13 20.02 -10.94
C VAL A 60 -19.04 18.99 -11.03
N THR A 61 -18.32 19.02 -12.13
CA THR A 61 -17.17 18.15 -12.36
C THR A 61 -15.91 18.99 -12.33
N ASP A 62 -14.83 18.46 -11.75
CA ASP A 62 -13.52 19.10 -11.71
C ASP A 62 -12.64 18.66 -12.90
N GLU A 63 -11.48 19.30 -13.04
CA GLU A 63 -10.55 19.02 -14.12
C GLU A 63 -9.98 17.60 -14.03
N GLU A 64 -9.77 17.11 -12.83
CA GLU A 64 -9.25 15.77 -12.57
C GLU A 64 -10.23 14.68 -13.03
N THR A 65 -11.50 14.85 -12.68
CA THR A 65 -12.60 14.00 -13.15
C THR A 65 -12.71 13.99 -14.68
N ILE A 66 -12.62 15.17 -15.33
CA ILE A 66 -12.67 15.27 -16.79
C ILE A 66 -11.47 14.55 -17.42
N ASN A 67 -10.28 14.67 -16.82
CA ASN A 67 -9.07 14.03 -17.33
C ASN A 67 -9.05 12.52 -17.10
N SER A 68 -9.83 11.99 -16.15
CA SER A 68 -9.99 10.55 -15.92
C SER A 68 -10.83 9.84 -16.99
N ARG A 69 -11.59 10.59 -17.81
CA ARG A 69 -12.43 10.04 -18.89
C ARG A 69 -11.57 9.55 -20.04
N THR A 70 -11.87 8.38 -20.59
CA THR A 70 -11.25 7.90 -21.82
C THR A 70 -11.65 8.74 -23.04
N ASN A 71 -12.84 9.32 -23.01
CA ASN A 71 -13.30 10.36 -23.94
C ASN A 71 -13.71 11.59 -23.12
N ARG A 72 -12.94 12.68 -23.23
CA ARG A 72 -13.12 13.91 -22.46
C ARG A 72 -14.57 14.45 -22.47
N TRP A 73 -15.28 14.25 -23.55
CA TRP A 73 -16.62 14.78 -23.78
C TRP A 73 -17.76 13.80 -23.44
N ASP A 74 -17.42 12.56 -23.11
CA ASP A 74 -18.38 11.50 -22.81
C ASP A 74 -18.38 11.17 -21.32
N VAL A 75 -19.38 11.67 -20.60
CA VAL A 75 -19.56 11.47 -19.15
C VAL A 75 -19.69 9.98 -18.81
N SER A 76 -20.19 9.15 -19.72
CA SER A 76 -20.33 7.71 -19.46
C SER A 76 -19.00 6.98 -19.37
N THR A 77 -17.90 7.63 -19.81
CA THR A 77 -16.54 7.10 -19.74
C THR A 77 -15.79 7.58 -18.48
N GLU A 78 -16.47 8.28 -17.58
CA GLU A 78 -15.91 8.74 -16.30
C GLU A 78 -15.67 7.56 -15.37
N ARG A 79 -14.45 7.51 -14.83
CA ARG A 79 -14.12 6.51 -13.80
C ARG A 79 -14.66 6.99 -12.45
N SER A 80 -15.21 6.07 -11.67
CA SER A 80 -15.59 6.34 -10.29
C SER A 80 -14.37 6.75 -9.46
N SER A 81 -14.58 7.38 -8.30
CA SER A 81 -13.48 7.69 -7.38
C SER A 81 -12.73 6.42 -6.95
N GLU A 82 -13.45 5.32 -6.73
CA GLU A 82 -12.88 4.03 -6.38
C GLU A 82 -11.99 3.47 -7.50
N GLU A 83 -12.46 3.50 -8.76
CA GLU A 83 -11.68 3.06 -9.93
C GLU A 83 -10.44 3.92 -10.17
N ARG A 84 -10.49 5.21 -9.84
CA ARG A 84 -9.31 6.11 -9.91
C ARG A 84 -8.28 5.77 -8.84
N GLU A 85 -8.72 5.62 -7.59
CA GLU A 85 -7.85 5.22 -6.48
C GLU A 85 -7.22 3.84 -6.71
N GLU A 86 -7.96 2.89 -7.28
CA GLU A 86 -7.43 1.58 -7.66
C GLU A 86 -6.37 1.70 -8.75
N ALA A 87 -6.61 2.49 -9.79
CA ALA A 87 -5.65 2.70 -10.87
C ALA A 87 -4.36 3.37 -10.39
N GLU A 88 -4.46 4.42 -9.55
CA GLU A 88 -3.31 5.08 -8.94
C GLU A 88 -2.52 4.14 -8.01
N ASN A 89 -3.23 3.30 -7.26
CA ASN A 89 -2.60 2.30 -6.41
C ASN A 89 -1.86 1.23 -7.25
N ASP A 90 -2.43 0.80 -8.38
CA ASP A 90 -1.80 -0.17 -9.27
C ASP A 90 -0.59 0.41 -9.98
N ASP A 91 -0.63 1.67 -10.43
CA ASP A 91 0.52 2.38 -11.00
C ASP A 91 1.63 2.50 -9.96
N ARG A 92 1.31 2.93 -8.75
CA ARG A 92 2.28 3.01 -7.64
C ARG A 92 2.89 1.66 -7.28
N ARG A 93 2.10 0.59 -7.28
CA ARG A 93 2.59 -0.78 -7.05
C ARG A 93 3.56 -1.22 -8.14
N SER A 94 3.24 -0.92 -9.39
CA SER A 94 4.08 -1.24 -10.54
C SER A 94 5.41 -0.49 -10.49
N GLU A 95 5.42 0.78 -10.10
CA GLU A 95 6.62 1.58 -9.88
C GLU A 95 7.49 1.00 -8.77
N LEU A 96 6.89 0.68 -7.62
CA LEU A 96 7.59 0.06 -6.49
C LEU A 96 8.25 -1.28 -6.87
N LEU A 97 7.56 -2.12 -7.64
CA LEU A 97 8.11 -3.36 -8.16
C LEU A 97 9.31 -3.12 -9.07
N ALA A 98 9.20 -2.16 -9.99
CA ALA A 98 10.28 -1.81 -10.91
C ALA A 98 11.49 -1.26 -10.15
N GLU A 99 11.28 -0.35 -9.21
CA GLU A 99 12.35 0.22 -8.37
C GLU A 99 13.03 -0.84 -7.51
N GLY A 100 12.27 -1.70 -6.83
CA GLY A 100 12.81 -2.77 -6.00
C GLY A 100 13.62 -3.77 -6.80
N ARG A 101 13.16 -4.18 -7.99
CA ARG A 101 13.91 -5.03 -8.92
C ARG A 101 15.20 -4.35 -9.39
N ALA A 102 15.13 -3.07 -9.75
CA ALA A 102 16.29 -2.31 -10.19
C ALA A 102 17.36 -2.18 -9.08
N LEU A 103 16.95 -2.05 -7.81
CA LEU A 103 17.86 -2.07 -6.67
C LEU A 103 18.55 -3.44 -6.51
N LEU A 104 17.81 -4.54 -6.63
CA LEU A 104 18.40 -5.89 -6.60
C LEU A 104 19.31 -6.15 -7.79
N ASP A 105 18.97 -5.67 -8.97
CA ASP A 105 19.76 -5.90 -10.18
C ASP A 105 21.12 -5.18 -10.15
N LYS A 106 21.19 -4.05 -9.47
CA LYS A 106 22.46 -3.35 -9.20
C LYS A 106 23.38 -4.13 -8.28
N GLN A 107 22.86 -5.04 -7.47
CA GLN A 107 23.68 -5.88 -6.58
C GLN A 107 24.29 -7.03 -7.39
N VAL A 108 25.61 -7.19 -7.26
CA VAL A 108 26.36 -8.27 -7.91
C VAL A 108 26.25 -9.53 -7.06
N GLY A 109 25.97 -10.66 -7.69
CA GLY A 109 26.06 -11.98 -7.05
C GLY A 109 24.80 -12.53 -6.39
N LEU A 110 23.78 -11.72 -6.06
CA LEU A 110 22.56 -12.16 -5.33
C LEU A 110 21.61 -13.04 -6.18
N ALA A 111 22.10 -14.02 -6.89
CA ALA A 111 21.31 -14.85 -7.82
C ALA A 111 20.20 -15.64 -7.08
N GLU A 112 20.49 -16.13 -5.87
CA GLU A 112 19.52 -16.86 -5.04
C GLU A 112 18.39 -15.92 -4.57
N VAL A 113 18.74 -14.73 -4.09
CA VAL A 113 17.78 -13.69 -3.68
C VAL A 113 16.89 -13.26 -4.85
N LYS A 114 17.48 -12.98 -6.01
CA LYS A 114 16.75 -12.60 -7.23
C LYS A 114 15.76 -13.67 -7.67
N ARG A 115 16.18 -14.94 -7.62
CA ARG A 115 15.30 -16.09 -7.93
C ARG A 115 14.16 -16.20 -6.93
N ALA A 116 14.46 -16.13 -5.63
CA ALA A 116 13.45 -16.23 -4.58
C ALA A 116 12.41 -15.11 -4.66
N VAL A 117 12.82 -13.91 -5.07
CA VAL A 117 11.91 -12.78 -5.29
C VAL A 117 11.02 -13.03 -6.52
N ALA A 118 11.58 -13.55 -7.60
CA ALA A 118 10.77 -13.91 -8.79
C ALA A 118 9.73 -14.99 -8.43
N GLU A 119 10.14 -16.05 -7.76
CA GLU A 119 9.23 -17.11 -7.28
C GLU A 119 8.15 -16.59 -6.34
N LEU A 120 8.47 -15.61 -5.50
CA LEU A 120 7.50 -14.97 -4.61
C LEU A 120 6.45 -14.19 -5.41
N ALA A 121 6.87 -13.43 -6.42
CA ALA A 121 5.94 -12.70 -7.30
C ALA A 121 4.98 -13.66 -8.01
N ASP A 122 5.51 -14.74 -8.59
CA ASP A 122 4.69 -15.78 -9.25
C ASP A 122 3.68 -16.42 -8.27
N GLN A 123 4.12 -16.72 -7.04
CA GLN A 123 3.24 -17.29 -6.01
C GLN A 123 2.09 -16.36 -5.63
N ILE A 124 2.34 -15.05 -5.58
CA ILE A 124 1.30 -14.05 -5.24
C ILE A 124 0.31 -13.93 -6.39
N GLU A 125 0.78 -13.90 -7.63
CA GLU A 125 -0.09 -13.88 -8.81
C GLU A 125 -0.99 -15.12 -8.86
N VAL A 126 -0.41 -16.32 -8.69
CA VAL A 126 -1.18 -17.57 -8.63
C VAL A 126 -2.18 -17.56 -7.47
N ARG A 127 -1.81 -16.98 -6.32
CA ARG A 127 -2.72 -16.85 -5.17
C ARG A 127 -3.89 -15.93 -5.50
N ALA A 128 -3.64 -14.80 -6.13
CA ALA A 128 -4.69 -13.86 -6.54
C ALA A 128 -5.68 -14.53 -7.52
N LEU A 129 -5.16 -15.25 -8.51
CA LEU A 129 -5.99 -16.02 -9.46
C LEU A 129 -6.84 -17.10 -8.75
N ARG A 130 -6.25 -17.82 -7.78
CA ARG A 130 -7.00 -18.82 -7.01
C ARG A 130 -8.13 -18.22 -6.19
N LEU A 131 -7.87 -17.07 -5.53
CA LEU A 131 -8.89 -16.34 -4.77
C LEU A 131 -10.04 -15.87 -5.67
N ALA A 132 -9.72 -15.32 -6.84
CA ALA A 132 -10.71 -14.88 -7.82
C ALA A 132 -11.62 -16.03 -8.30
N HIS A 133 -11.11 -17.27 -8.29
CA HIS A 133 -11.88 -18.47 -8.67
C HIS A 133 -12.48 -19.23 -7.47
N GLY A 134 -12.45 -18.66 -6.26
CA GLY A 134 -12.98 -19.29 -5.05
C GLY A 134 -12.22 -20.54 -4.58
N LEU A 135 -10.98 -20.71 -5.04
CA LEU A 135 -10.14 -21.87 -4.69
C LEU A 135 -9.40 -21.64 -3.36
N PRO A 136 -9.15 -22.68 -2.58
CA PRO A 136 -8.39 -22.55 -1.33
C PRO A 136 -6.96 -22.11 -1.62
N VAL A 137 -6.47 -21.18 -0.81
CA VAL A 137 -5.09 -20.69 -0.86
C VAL A 137 -4.35 -21.06 0.42
N ASN A 138 -3.11 -21.51 0.25
CA ASN A 138 -2.24 -21.72 1.41
C ASN A 138 -1.53 -20.40 1.73
N ASN A 139 -1.77 -19.90 2.92
CA ASN A 139 -1.16 -18.67 3.41
C ASN A 139 0.18 -18.99 4.07
N GLN A 140 1.27 -18.72 3.35
CA GLN A 140 2.61 -18.76 3.91
C GLN A 140 2.97 -17.40 4.49
N THR A 141 3.75 -17.41 5.57
CA THR A 141 4.31 -16.18 6.15
C THR A 141 5.40 -15.63 5.23
N ASN A 142 5.61 -14.32 5.27
CA ASN A 142 6.64 -13.65 4.48
C ASN A 142 7.90 -13.32 5.31
N HIS A 143 7.99 -13.86 6.55
CA HIS A 143 9.18 -13.71 7.36
C HIS A 143 10.34 -14.47 6.76
N MET A 144 11.53 -13.85 6.73
CA MET A 144 12.70 -14.45 6.11
C MET A 144 14.01 -14.13 6.84
N LEU A 145 15.03 -14.87 6.49
CA LEU A 145 16.39 -14.66 6.94
C LEU A 145 17.30 -14.32 5.76
N LEU A 146 18.13 -13.30 5.93
CA LEU A 146 19.21 -12.94 5.02
C LEU A 146 20.54 -13.31 5.67
N VAL A 147 21.23 -14.30 5.15
CA VAL A 147 22.49 -14.77 5.72
C VAL A 147 23.64 -14.53 4.75
N GLY A 148 24.77 -14.09 5.29
CA GLY A 148 25.94 -13.85 4.48
C GLY A 148 27.03 -13.05 5.20
N PRO A 149 28.24 -12.95 4.61
CA PRO A 149 29.35 -12.18 5.13
C PRO A 149 29.02 -10.68 5.31
N PRO A 150 29.84 -9.93 6.04
CA PRO A 150 29.69 -8.48 6.12
C PRO A 150 29.89 -7.84 4.74
N GLY A 151 29.19 -6.73 4.49
CA GLY A 151 29.33 -5.98 3.23
C GLY A 151 28.67 -6.62 2.01
N THR A 152 27.86 -7.68 2.17
CA THR A 152 27.12 -8.32 1.05
C THR A 152 25.81 -7.62 0.68
N GLY A 153 25.53 -6.45 1.24
CA GLY A 153 24.36 -5.66 0.89
C GLY A 153 23.05 -6.15 1.53
N LYS A 154 23.09 -6.81 2.70
CA LYS A 154 21.88 -7.31 3.38
C LYS A 154 20.85 -6.20 3.64
N THR A 155 21.28 -5.03 4.11
CA THR A 155 20.40 -3.87 4.33
C THR A 155 19.78 -3.37 3.01
N THR A 156 20.61 -3.20 1.97
CA THR A 156 20.11 -2.80 0.63
C THR A 156 19.15 -3.82 0.04
N THR A 157 19.38 -5.12 0.32
CA THR A 157 18.46 -6.19 -0.05
C THR A 157 17.14 -6.07 0.69
N ALA A 158 17.17 -5.75 1.99
CA ALA A 158 15.96 -5.53 2.78
C ALA A 158 15.16 -4.31 2.28
N GLU A 159 15.83 -3.22 1.91
CA GLU A 159 15.20 -2.05 1.29
C GLU A 159 14.55 -2.40 -0.05
N ALA A 160 15.24 -3.15 -0.90
CA ALA A 160 14.70 -3.62 -2.17
C ALA A 160 13.48 -4.53 -1.97
N LEU A 161 13.54 -5.44 -0.99
CA LEU A 161 12.41 -6.29 -0.60
C LEU A 161 11.24 -5.47 -0.07
N GLY A 162 11.49 -4.36 0.65
CA GLY A 162 10.45 -3.44 1.09
C GLY A 162 9.63 -2.90 -0.07
N LYS A 163 10.31 -2.38 -1.09
CA LYS A 163 9.67 -1.89 -2.31
C LYS A 163 8.92 -3.00 -3.06
N ILE A 164 9.53 -4.17 -3.21
CA ILE A 164 8.91 -5.32 -3.88
C ILE A 164 7.68 -5.79 -3.11
N TYR A 165 7.75 -5.91 -1.79
CA TYR A 165 6.62 -6.32 -0.97
C TYR A 165 5.49 -5.28 -0.97
N GLY A 166 5.84 -3.97 -1.02
CA GLY A 166 4.86 -2.91 -1.24
C GLY A 166 4.17 -3.03 -2.60
N GLY A 167 4.95 -3.23 -3.66
CA GLY A 167 4.44 -3.44 -5.01
C GLY A 167 3.59 -4.70 -5.19
N LEU A 168 3.91 -5.77 -4.46
CA LEU A 168 3.12 -7.01 -4.42
C LEU A 168 1.91 -6.94 -3.46
N GLY A 169 1.73 -5.83 -2.74
CA GLY A 169 0.65 -5.67 -1.78
C GLY A 169 0.78 -6.52 -0.51
N ILE A 170 1.98 -7.03 -0.21
CA ILE A 170 2.27 -7.80 1.00
C ILE A 170 2.33 -6.88 2.22
N VAL A 171 2.93 -5.70 2.05
CA VAL A 171 2.99 -4.64 3.06
C VAL A 171 2.33 -3.38 2.51
N ARG A 172 1.75 -2.57 3.41
CA ARG A 172 1.10 -1.31 3.05
C ARG A 172 2.10 -0.18 2.81
N HIS A 173 3.22 -0.24 3.53
CA HIS A 173 4.27 0.77 3.51
C HIS A 173 5.59 0.12 3.08
N PRO A 174 6.21 0.58 1.99
CA PRO A 174 7.42 -0.03 1.42
C PRO A 174 8.69 0.28 2.23
N GLU A 175 8.64 1.27 3.13
CA GLU A 175 9.79 1.64 3.95
C GLU A 175 10.03 0.60 5.05
N ILE A 176 11.27 0.19 5.20
CA ILE A 176 11.68 -0.72 6.27
C ILE A 176 11.86 0.03 7.59
N ILE A 177 11.57 -0.63 8.70
CA ILE A 177 11.94 -0.17 10.04
C ILE A 177 13.19 -0.96 10.46
N GLU A 178 14.32 -0.28 10.46
CA GLU A 178 15.57 -0.87 10.95
C GLU A 178 15.61 -0.81 12.47
N VAL A 179 15.90 -1.95 13.11
CA VAL A 179 15.90 -2.09 14.57
C VAL A 179 17.13 -2.83 15.08
N LYS A 180 17.43 -2.60 16.32
CA LYS A 180 18.54 -3.19 17.07
C LYS A 180 18.01 -3.85 18.33
N ARG A 181 18.88 -4.63 19.01
CA ARG A 181 18.56 -5.23 20.30
C ARG A 181 17.95 -4.24 21.30
N ALA A 182 18.49 -3.01 21.35
CA ALA A 182 17.99 -1.98 22.25
C ALA A 182 16.52 -1.59 22.01
N ASP A 183 15.98 -1.80 20.82
CA ASP A 183 14.59 -1.50 20.51
C ASP A 183 13.63 -2.56 21.04
N PHE A 184 14.09 -3.79 21.23
CA PHE A 184 13.35 -4.93 21.79
C PHE A 184 13.51 -5.05 23.29
N CYS A 185 14.76 -4.91 23.76
CA CYS A 185 15.11 -5.18 25.14
C CYS A 185 14.85 -3.97 26.03
N GLY A 186 14.23 -4.21 27.18
CA GLY A 186 14.08 -3.22 28.23
C GLY A 186 15.31 -3.15 29.15
N GLU A 187 15.24 -2.31 30.15
CA GLU A 187 16.33 -2.14 31.15
C GLU A 187 16.29 -3.19 32.27
N HIS A 188 15.12 -3.78 32.52
CA HIS A 188 14.87 -4.71 33.61
C HIS A 188 14.10 -5.93 33.13
N ILE A 189 14.19 -7.04 33.87
CA ILE A 189 13.36 -8.22 33.64
C ILE A 189 11.88 -7.83 33.74
N GLY A 190 11.06 -8.23 32.79
CA GLY A 190 9.64 -7.89 32.67
C GLY A 190 9.35 -6.65 31.83
N SER A 191 10.36 -5.92 31.36
CA SER A 191 10.17 -4.70 30.53
C SER A 191 10.38 -4.93 29.03
N SER A 192 10.97 -6.05 28.63
CA SER A 192 11.20 -6.36 27.20
C SER A 192 9.90 -6.74 26.47
N GLY A 193 9.00 -7.46 27.13
CA GLY A 193 7.72 -7.86 26.55
C GLY A 193 6.87 -6.67 26.09
N PRO A 194 6.52 -5.71 26.96
CA PRO A 194 5.78 -4.51 26.59
C PRO A 194 6.49 -3.69 25.48
N LYS A 195 7.81 -3.54 25.59
CA LYS A 195 8.60 -2.79 24.60
C LYS A 195 8.58 -3.46 23.23
N THR A 196 8.72 -4.78 23.19
CA THR A 196 8.61 -5.57 21.96
C THR A 196 7.21 -5.41 21.35
N ASN A 197 6.14 -5.45 22.14
CA ASN A 197 4.78 -5.25 21.63
C ASN A 197 4.61 -3.88 21.00
N GLU A 198 5.06 -2.82 21.66
CA GLU A 198 5.00 -1.45 21.10
C GLU A 198 5.75 -1.36 19.76
N LEU A 199 6.91 -2.03 19.66
CA LEU A 199 7.67 -2.09 18.42
C LEU A 199 6.89 -2.84 17.31
N ILE A 200 6.26 -3.97 17.64
CA ILE A 200 5.45 -4.74 16.70
C ILE A 200 4.24 -3.92 16.23
N ASP A 201 3.53 -3.25 17.13
CA ASP A 201 2.38 -2.40 16.78
C ASP A 201 2.75 -1.31 15.76
N ARG A 202 3.92 -0.68 15.94
CA ARG A 202 4.45 0.30 14.98
C ARG A 202 4.89 -0.31 13.64
N SER A 203 5.12 -1.62 13.63
CA SER A 203 5.61 -2.35 12.45
C SER A 203 4.50 -2.97 11.62
N LEU A 204 3.25 -2.88 12.05
CA LEU A 204 2.11 -3.41 11.30
C LEU A 204 2.00 -2.74 9.93
N GLY A 205 1.85 -3.55 8.90
CA GLY A 205 1.85 -3.11 7.49
C GLY A 205 3.23 -2.76 6.92
N ARG A 206 4.34 -3.09 7.61
CA ARG A 206 5.72 -2.75 7.24
C ARG A 206 6.64 -3.95 7.30
N ILE A 207 7.89 -3.74 6.88
CA ILE A 207 8.99 -4.66 7.13
C ILE A 207 9.78 -4.19 8.35
N LEU A 208 9.92 -5.08 9.32
CA LEU A 208 10.83 -4.92 10.46
C LEU A 208 12.13 -5.63 10.10
N PHE A 209 13.23 -4.89 9.96
CA PHE A 209 14.54 -5.40 9.60
C PHE A 209 15.51 -5.32 10.79
N MET A 210 16.13 -6.43 11.12
CA MET A 210 17.16 -6.47 12.16
C MET A 210 18.42 -7.15 11.64
N ASP A 211 19.50 -6.38 11.51
CA ASP A 211 20.82 -6.97 11.26
C ASP A 211 21.39 -7.57 12.56
N GLU A 212 22.16 -8.64 12.42
CA GLU A 212 22.71 -9.43 13.53
C GLU A 212 21.62 -9.81 14.56
N PHE A 213 20.45 -10.27 14.07
CA PHE A 213 19.28 -10.51 14.93
C PHE A 213 19.53 -11.54 16.06
N TYR A 214 20.57 -12.38 15.93
CA TYR A 214 21.01 -13.27 17.00
C TYR A 214 21.54 -12.49 18.22
N SER A 215 21.89 -11.20 18.07
CA SER A 215 22.28 -10.33 19.18
C SER A 215 21.13 -10.04 20.16
N LEU A 216 19.88 -10.41 19.83
CA LEU A 216 18.75 -10.33 20.76
C LEU A 216 19.07 -11.07 22.09
N VAL A 217 19.81 -12.16 22.05
CA VAL A 217 20.22 -12.90 23.23
C VAL A 217 21.74 -12.83 23.36
N GLU A 218 22.20 -12.10 24.37
CA GLU A 218 23.62 -12.01 24.69
C GLU A 218 24.13 -13.26 25.39
N ARG A 219 25.36 -13.66 25.05
CA ARG A 219 26.08 -14.73 25.77
C ARG A 219 26.91 -14.10 26.87
N HIS A 220 26.47 -14.25 28.12
CA HIS A 220 27.25 -13.79 29.25
C HIS A 220 28.47 -14.71 29.48
N HIS A 221 29.62 -14.10 29.78
CA HIS A 221 30.89 -14.85 30.05
C HIS A 221 30.80 -15.74 31.30
N ASP A 222 29.87 -15.44 32.20
CA ASP A 222 29.67 -16.20 33.45
C ASP A 222 28.67 -17.38 33.28
N GLY A 223 28.20 -17.62 32.03
CA GLY A 223 27.26 -18.68 31.69
C GLY A 223 25.81 -18.43 32.15
N ARG A 224 25.48 -17.22 32.65
CA ARG A 224 24.10 -16.88 33.00
C ARG A 224 23.25 -16.67 31.73
N PRO A 225 21.99 -17.10 31.76
CA PRO A 225 21.08 -16.81 30.65
C PRO A 225 20.75 -15.33 30.58
N ASP A 226 20.69 -14.79 29.38
CA ASP A 226 20.16 -13.43 29.13
C ASP A 226 18.63 -13.42 29.22
N MET A 227 18.13 -13.21 30.43
CA MET A 227 16.69 -13.23 30.70
C MET A 227 15.96 -12.10 29.97
N ILE A 228 16.59 -10.94 29.77
CA ILE A 228 16.04 -9.76 29.09
C ILE A 228 15.88 -10.06 27.59
N GLY A 229 16.94 -10.58 26.96
CA GLY A 229 16.91 -10.96 25.55
C GLY A 229 15.97 -12.14 25.29
N MET A 230 15.93 -13.14 26.17
CA MET A 230 14.99 -14.27 26.05
C MET A 230 13.53 -13.83 26.14
N GLU A 231 13.22 -12.86 26.99
CA GLU A 231 11.88 -12.29 27.08
C GLU A 231 11.47 -11.62 25.76
N ALA A 232 12.38 -10.82 25.17
CA ALA A 232 12.16 -10.18 23.86
C ALA A 232 11.96 -11.22 22.75
N VAL A 233 12.77 -12.27 22.69
CA VAL A 233 12.64 -13.38 21.72
C VAL A 233 11.32 -14.10 21.86
N ASN A 234 10.88 -14.41 23.09
CA ASN A 234 9.61 -15.07 23.32
C ASN A 234 8.43 -14.21 22.86
N GLN A 235 8.49 -12.89 23.11
CA GLN A 235 7.46 -11.98 22.68
C GLN A 235 7.44 -11.81 21.14
N LEU A 236 8.62 -11.71 20.51
CA LEU A 236 8.74 -11.71 19.05
C LEU A 236 8.16 -12.98 18.44
N LEU A 237 8.42 -14.15 19.03
CA LEU A 237 7.90 -15.43 18.57
C LEU A 237 6.36 -15.44 18.57
N VAL A 238 5.74 -14.91 19.62
CA VAL A 238 4.28 -14.75 19.70
C VAL A 238 3.78 -13.81 18.59
N ALA A 239 4.46 -12.68 18.40
CA ALA A 239 4.08 -11.71 17.38
C ALA A 239 4.19 -12.27 15.96
N LEU A 240 5.25 -13.02 15.64
CA LEU A 240 5.43 -13.70 14.35
C LEU A 240 4.34 -14.73 14.03
N GLU A 241 3.66 -15.27 15.05
CA GLU A 241 2.51 -16.16 14.85
C GLU A 241 1.19 -15.40 14.77
N VAL A 242 0.93 -14.49 15.73
CA VAL A 242 -0.35 -13.77 15.85
C VAL A 242 -0.51 -12.81 14.66
N HIS A 243 0.53 -12.07 14.31
CA HIS A 243 0.57 -11.07 13.24
C HIS A 243 1.29 -11.56 11.98
N ARG A 244 1.25 -12.86 11.73
CA ARG A 244 2.02 -13.52 10.65
C ARG A 244 1.79 -12.99 9.24
N PHE A 245 0.69 -12.22 9.03
CA PHE A 245 0.34 -11.59 7.74
C PHE A 245 0.28 -10.06 7.83
N ASP A 246 0.38 -9.51 9.03
CA ASP A 246 0.17 -8.08 9.26
C ASP A 246 1.49 -7.30 9.13
N PHE A 247 2.64 -7.95 9.28
CA PHE A 247 3.96 -7.39 9.05
C PHE A 247 4.92 -8.47 8.54
N CYS A 248 6.10 -8.03 8.07
CA CYS A 248 7.16 -8.94 7.69
C CYS A 248 8.39 -8.71 8.56
N PHE A 249 8.94 -9.75 9.14
CA PHE A 249 10.23 -9.69 9.85
C PHE A 249 11.33 -10.25 8.96
N ILE A 250 12.39 -9.46 8.76
CA ILE A 250 13.61 -9.86 8.07
C ILE A 250 14.76 -9.83 9.06
N GLY A 251 15.19 -11.00 9.50
CA GLY A 251 16.40 -11.15 10.30
C GLY A 251 17.61 -11.32 9.40
N ALA A 252 18.69 -10.58 9.65
CA ALA A 252 19.93 -10.73 8.92
C ALA A 252 21.09 -11.12 9.84
N GLY A 253 22.12 -11.73 9.28
CA GLY A 253 23.30 -12.07 10.06
C GLY A 253 24.27 -13.03 9.37
N TYR A 254 25.28 -13.49 10.11
CA TYR A 254 26.22 -14.50 9.64
C TYR A 254 25.58 -15.89 9.74
N GLU A 255 25.86 -16.72 8.76
CA GLU A 255 25.17 -18.04 8.62
C GLU A 255 25.36 -18.91 9.86
N LYS A 256 26.59 -19.01 10.38
CA LYS A 256 26.90 -19.84 11.54
C LYS A 256 26.17 -19.36 12.80
N GLU A 257 26.22 -18.07 13.08
CA GLU A 257 25.60 -17.44 14.25
C GLU A 257 24.08 -17.54 14.19
N VAL A 258 23.48 -17.37 12.98
CA VAL A 258 22.07 -17.55 12.75
C VAL A 258 21.65 -19.00 13.01
N ASP A 259 22.38 -19.99 12.49
CA ASP A 259 22.06 -21.40 12.70
C ASP A 259 22.17 -21.82 14.16
N GLU A 260 23.22 -21.36 14.86
CA GLU A 260 23.36 -21.59 16.30
C GLU A 260 22.20 -20.97 17.08
N PHE A 261 21.82 -19.74 16.77
CA PHE A 261 20.71 -19.03 17.42
C PHE A 261 19.36 -19.75 17.21
N LEU A 262 19.09 -20.21 15.99
CA LEU A 262 17.86 -20.95 15.67
C LEU A 262 17.85 -22.34 16.31
N THR A 263 19.01 -22.97 16.50
CA THR A 263 19.10 -24.27 17.19
C THR A 263 18.70 -24.14 18.67
N VAL A 264 19.08 -23.05 19.32
CA VAL A 264 18.70 -22.74 20.72
C VAL A 264 17.22 -22.32 20.82
N ASN A 265 16.68 -21.75 19.75
CA ASN A 265 15.31 -21.22 19.70
C ASN A 265 14.52 -21.89 18.57
N PRO A 266 14.15 -23.17 18.67
CA PRO A 266 13.52 -23.93 17.58
C PRO A 266 12.15 -23.38 17.19
N GLY A 267 11.46 -22.69 18.12
CA GLY A 267 10.21 -21.98 17.81
C GLY A 267 10.39 -20.90 16.77
N LEU A 268 11.51 -20.16 16.78
CA LEU A 268 11.81 -19.17 15.75
C LEU A 268 12.10 -19.82 14.40
N ALA A 269 12.84 -20.94 14.38
CA ALA A 269 13.19 -21.62 13.14
C ALA A 269 11.93 -21.97 12.30
N GLY A 270 10.85 -22.38 12.97
CA GLY A 270 9.58 -22.70 12.32
C GLY A 270 8.78 -21.51 11.78
N ARG A 271 9.19 -20.26 12.07
CA ARG A 271 8.52 -19.05 11.62
C ARG A 271 9.15 -18.44 10.35
N PHE A 272 10.36 -18.86 10.02
CA PHE A 272 11.08 -18.39 8.83
C PHE A 272 10.92 -19.38 7.68
N ASN A 273 10.13 -19.03 6.69
CA ASN A 273 9.89 -19.89 5.52
C ASN A 273 11.04 -19.87 4.52
N ARG A 274 11.89 -18.86 4.58
CA ARG A 274 12.97 -18.64 3.63
C ARG A 274 14.23 -18.18 4.33
N LYS A 275 15.33 -18.84 3.95
CA LYS A 275 16.68 -18.46 4.33
C LYS A 275 17.47 -18.23 3.04
N LEU A 276 17.80 -16.96 2.75
CA LEU A 276 18.47 -16.54 1.53
C LEU A 276 19.96 -16.26 1.81
N ARG A 277 20.83 -16.69 0.89
CA ARG A 277 22.27 -16.55 0.97
C ARG A 277 22.85 -15.65 -0.11
#